data_255903e8a7e457b8a40c563d66d11fc3
#
_entry.id   255903e8a7e457b8a40c563d66d11fc3
#
_cell.length_a   1.000
_cell.length_b   1.000
_cell.length_c   1.000
_cell.angle_alpha   90.00
_cell.angle_beta   90.00
_cell.angle_gamma   90.00
#
_symmetry.space_group_name_H-M   'P 1'
#
loop_
_entity.id
_entity.type
_entity.pdbx_description
1 polymer ?
#
loop_
_entity_poly.entity_id
_entity_poly.type
_entity_poly.pdbx_seq_one_letter_code
_entity_poly.pdbx_strand_id
1 'polypeptide(L)'
;ALPALGQTANINMEQLLGLKPDVVLGLENQHKKYESQLQSNNIPAVLFNYDGIKDNVPMLTFLGELTNHQDKAKSVIATYESNIQKVKDAIKNQQPARVAVLRATGKGVTAETDEAVTASMVKELGMTNVVTSHLDGTAKDKTVPYSLETLTADNPDIIFVVTMGKEEEITKAMKKAMTDNPAWANLKAVQNNRVIYLPSKLFLLNPGLQTPEAMARLVKEAYGVDVTF
;
A
#
# COMPACT_ATOMS: atom_id res chain seq x y z
N ALA A 1 -20.65 -16.64 10.26
CA ALA A 1 -20.01 -15.51 9.57
C ALA A 1 -20.67 -14.22 10.06
N LEU A 2 -19.89 -13.16 10.26
CA LEU A 2 -20.43 -11.86 10.62
C LEU A 2 -21.11 -11.22 9.40
N PRO A 3 -22.20 -10.44 9.59
CA PRO A 3 -22.89 -9.79 8.47
C PRO A 3 -21.98 -8.74 7.82
N ALA A 4 -22.06 -8.63 6.49
CA ALA A 4 -21.38 -7.57 5.75
C ALA A 4 -22.16 -6.26 5.89
N LEU A 5 -21.48 -5.17 6.23
CA LEU A 5 -22.07 -3.85 6.46
C LEU A 5 -22.08 -2.96 5.20
N GLY A 6 -21.96 -3.55 4.03
CA GLY A 6 -21.89 -2.82 2.75
C GLY A 6 -20.46 -2.75 2.19
N GLN A 7 -20.21 -1.72 1.40
CA GLN A 7 -18.87 -1.44 0.83
C GLN A 7 -18.06 -0.57 1.78
N THR A 8 -16.73 -0.68 1.74
CA THR A 8 -15.82 0.06 2.65
C THR A 8 -16.14 1.56 2.73
N ALA A 9 -16.38 2.22 1.61
CA ALA A 9 -16.71 3.66 1.60
C ALA A 9 -18.20 3.95 1.81
N ASN A 10 -19.06 2.95 1.83
CA ASN A 10 -20.52 3.10 1.87
C ASN A 10 -21.15 2.09 2.82
N ILE A 11 -21.19 2.45 4.10
CA ILE A 11 -21.65 1.59 5.18
C ILE A 11 -23.18 1.65 5.29
N ASN A 12 -23.80 0.47 5.45
CA ASN A 12 -25.21 0.38 5.82
C ASN A 12 -25.37 0.69 7.33
N MET A 13 -25.66 1.95 7.63
CA MET A 13 -25.76 2.44 9.01
C MET A 13 -26.93 1.82 9.78
N GLU A 14 -28.06 1.55 9.13
CA GLU A 14 -29.20 0.89 9.76
C GLU A 14 -28.80 -0.52 10.27
N GLN A 15 -28.14 -1.28 9.42
CA GLN A 15 -27.64 -2.60 9.78
C GLN A 15 -26.58 -2.52 10.88
N LEU A 16 -25.66 -1.55 10.82
CA LEU A 16 -24.64 -1.34 11.84
C LEU A 16 -25.28 -1.04 13.21
N LEU A 17 -26.24 -0.10 13.26
CA LEU A 17 -26.94 0.27 14.49
C LEU A 17 -27.75 -0.91 15.04
N GLY A 18 -28.35 -1.72 14.15
CA GLY A 18 -29.10 -2.93 14.52
C GLY A 18 -28.26 -4.00 15.22
N LEU A 19 -26.95 -4.02 14.98
CA LEU A 19 -26.01 -4.92 15.64
C LEU A 19 -25.64 -4.50 17.07
N LYS A 20 -25.93 -3.26 17.45
CA LYS A 20 -25.63 -2.69 18.78
C LYS A 20 -24.17 -2.94 19.21
N PRO A 21 -23.18 -2.51 18.42
CA PRO A 21 -21.78 -2.75 18.76
C PRO A 21 -21.36 -1.93 19.98
N ASP A 22 -20.45 -2.46 20.78
CA ASP A 22 -19.82 -1.75 21.90
C ASP A 22 -18.86 -0.66 21.41
N VAL A 23 -18.23 -0.89 20.24
CA VAL A 23 -17.31 0.05 19.59
C VAL A 23 -17.28 -0.20 18.08
N VAL A 24 -17.10 0.86 17.32
CA VAL A 24 -16.88 0.80 15.87
C VAL A 24 -15.44 1.19 15.57
N LEU A 25 -14.73 0.33 14.84
CA LEU A 25 -13.40 0.60 14.33
C LEU A 25 -13.48 0.96 12.84
N GLY A 26 -12.88 2.07 12.45
CA GLY A 26 -12.97 2.56 11.09
C GLY A 26 -11.69 3.24 10.60
N LEU A 27 -11.66 3.57 9.31
CA LEU A 27 -10.60 4.38 8.69
C LEU A 27 -11.03 5.85 8.67
N GLU A 28 -10.19 6.76 9.15
CA GLU A 28 -10.54 8.18 9.25
C GLU A 28 -10.94 8.77 7.91
N ASN A 29 -10.14 8.52 6.87
CA ASN A 29 -10.37 9.05 5.51
C ASN A 29 -11.66 8.57 4.83
N GLN A 30 -12.26 7.46 5.31
CA GLN A 30 -13.47 6.87 4.71
C GLN A 30 -14.69 6.97 5.61
N HIS A 31 -14.51 6.89 6.94
CA HIS A 31 -15.59 6.68 7.89
C HIS A 31 -15.88 7.88 8.78
N LYS A 32 -15.06 8.96 8.77
CA LYS A 32 -15.27 10.17 9.57
C LYS A 32 -16.65 10.78 9.37
N LYS A 33 -17.20 10.67 8.17
CA LYS A 33 -18.56 11.15 7.84
C LYS A 33 -19.70 10.51 8.66
N TYR A 34 -19.44 9.34 9.26
CA TYR A 34 -20.41 8.61 10.08
C TYR A 34 -20.26 8.87 11.59
N GLU A 35 -19.19 9.56 12.02
CA GLU A 35 -18.84 9.77 13.43
C GLU A 35 -19.97 10.43 14.21
N SER A 36 -20.58 11.51 13.68
CA SER A 36 -21.68 12.21 14.34
C SER A 36 -22.92 11.33 14.52
N GLN A 37 -23.22 10.48 13.54
CA GLN A 37 -24.35 9.56 13.61
C GLN A 37 -24.11 8.44 14.63
N LEU A 38 -22.89 7.92 14.73
CA LEU A 38 -22.52 6.94 15.76
C LEU A 38 -22.60 7.57 17.15
N GLN A 39 -22.05 8.77 17.30
CA GLN A 39 -22.11 9.51 18.58
C GLN A 39 -23.54 9.79 19.04
N SER A 40 -24.44 10.18 18.14
CA SER A 40 -25.85 10.41 18.43
C SER A 40 -26.58 9.13 18.90
N ASN A 41 -26.06 7.96 18.58
CA ASN A 41 -26.56 6.67 19.01
C ASN A 41 -25.76 6.07 20.21
N ASN A 42 -24.90 6.88 20.86
CA ASN A 42 -24.03 6.47 21.96
C ASN A 42 -23.12 5.29 21.61
N ILE A 43 -22.66 5.18 20.37
CA ILE A 43 -21.74 4.15 19.92
C ILE A 43 -20.34 4.80 19.79
N PRO A 44 -19.37 4.40 20.61
CA PRO A 44 -17.99 4.87 20.47
C PRO A 44 -17.40 4.47 19.12
N ALA A 45 -16.69 5.39 18.47
CA ALA A 45 -15.96 5.12 17.23
C ALA A 45 -14.48 5.44 17.41
N VAL A 46 -13.62 4.55 16.99
CA VAL A 46 -12.17 4.76 16.89
C VAL A 46 -11.80 4.73 15.42
N LEU A 47 -11.35 5.88 14.93
CA LEU A 47 -10.97 6.05 13.54
C LEU A 47 -9.43 6.08 13.42
N PHE A 48 -8.91 5.24 12.57
CA PHE A 48 -7.46 5.09 12.37
C PHE A 48 -7.01 5.75 11.07
N ASN A 49 -5.87 6.39 11.12
CA ASN A 49 -5.03 6.56 9.96
C ASN A 49 -4.21 5.29 9.78
N TYR A 50 -4.60 4.48 8.81
CA TYR A 50 -3.97 3.18 8.54
C TYR A 50 -3.48 3.16 7.10
N ASP A 51 -2.42 3.90 6.86
CA ASP A 51 -1.98 4.33 5.54
C ASP A 51 -0.69 3.68 5.06
N GLY A 52 0.14 3.22 5.99
CA GLY A 52 1.43 2.63 5.70
C GLY A 52 1.77 1.48 6.63
N ILE A 53 2.87 0.80 6.36
CA ILE A 53 3.33 -0.34 7.15
C ILE A 53 3.71 0.05 8.59
N LYS A 54 4.08 1.31 8.81
CA LYS A 54 4.38 1.89 10.13
C LYS A 54 3.19 1.83 11.10
N ASP A 55 1.97 1.74 10.56
CA ASP A 55 0.75 1.75 11.36
C ASP A 55 0.36 0.35 11.89
N ASN A 56 1.01 -0.72 11.41
CA ASN A 56 0.65 -2.09 11.76
C ASN A 56 0.92 -2.41 13.23
N VAL A 57 2.09 -2.06 13.77
CA VAL A 57 2.44 -2.34 15.15
C VAL A 57 1.59 -1.53 16.14
N PRO A 58 1.40 -0.21 15.99
CA PRO A 58 0.47 0.55 16.82
C PRO A 58 -0.97 0.00 16.79
N MET A 59 -1.46 -0.39 15.61
CA MET A 59 -2.79 -0.97 15.45
C MET A 59 -2.92 -2.30 16.22
N LEU A 60 -1.94 -3.20 16.09
CA LEU A 60 -1.95 -4.49 16.79
C LEU A 60 -1.87 -4.30 18.31
N THR A 61 -1.06 -3.36 18.79
CA THR A 61 -0.95 -3.01 20.20
C THR A 61 -2.30 -2.53 20.73
N PHE A 62 -2.91 -1.57 20.05
CA PHE A 62 -4.23 -1.06 20.42
C PHE A 62 -5.30 -2.16 20.45
N LEU A 63 -5.35 -3.02 19.43
CA LEU A 63 -6.31 -4.13 19.39
C LEU A 63 -6.07 -5.13 20.54
N GLY A 64 -4.82 -5.38 20.91
CA GLY A 64 -4.45 -6.20 22.06
C GLY A 64 -4.99 -5.61 23.37
N GLU A 65 -4.84 -4.30 23.55
CA GLU A 65 -5.35 -3.57 24.72
C GLU A 65 -6.88 -3.56 24.75
N LEU A 66 -7.53 -3.18 23.64
CA LEU A 66 -8.97 -3.10 23.50
C LEU A 66 -9.67 -4.44 23.81
N THR A 67 -9.05 -5.54 23.41
CA THR A 67 -9.62 -6.90 23.57
C THR A 67 -9.08 -7.65 24.78
N ASN A 68 -8.24 -7.02 25.62
CA ASN A 68 -7.56 -7.64 26.77
C ASN A 68 -6.72 -8.89 26.36
N HIS A 69 -6.01 -8.79 25.21
CA HIS A 69 -5.15 -9.84 24.67
C HIS A 69 -3.73 -9.33 24.39
N GLN A 70 -3.16 -8.55 25.30
CA GLN A 70 -1.86 -7.89 25.12
C GLN A 70 -0.71 -8.87 24.85
N ASP A 71 -0.68 -10.03 25.53
CA ASP A 71 0.39 -11.01 25.32
C ASP A 71 0.30 -11.67 23.96
N LYS A 72 -0.90 -11.91 23.45
CA LYS A 72 -1.10 -12.37 22.07
C LYS A 72 -0.67 -11.33 21.07
N ALA A 73 -1.01 -10.06 21.27
CA ALA A 73 -0.58 -8.97 20.41
C ALA A 73 0.95 -8.86 20.37
N LYS A 74 1.64 -8.92 21.51
CA LYS A 74 3.12 -8.94 21.59
C LYS A 74 3.72 -10.09 20.79
N SER A 75 3.18 -11.32 20.94
CA SER A 75 3.67 -12.49 20.20
C SER A 75 3.48 -12.32 18.68
N VAL A 76 2.33 -11.81 18.23
CA VAL A 76 2.06 -11.55 16.81
C VAL A 76 2.99 -10.47 16.27
N ILE A 77 3.20 -9.38 17.03
CA ILE A 77 4.12 -8.29 16.65
C ILE A 77 5.55 -8.83 16.51
N ALA A 78 6.03 -9.61 17.47
CA ALA A 78 7.38 -10.18 17.44
C ALA A 78 7.58 -11.06 16.20
N THR A 79 6.59 -11.88 15.84
CA THR A 79 6.64 -12.70 14.62
C THR A 79 6.64 -11.83 13.36
N TYR A 80 5.78 -10.81 13.31
CA TYR A 80 5.69 -9.86 12.22
C TYR A 80 7.03 -9.13 11.97
N GLU A 81 7.63 -8.57 13.03
CA GLU A 81 8.92 -7.86 12.96
C GLU A 81 10.07 -8.80 12.58
N SER A 82 10.09 -10.02 13.14
CA SER A 82 11.07 -11.04 12.78
C SER A 82 10.99 -11.41 11.30
N ASN A 83 9.80 -11.55 10.75
CA ASN A 83 9.61 -11.87 9.34
C ASN A 83 10.03 -10.71 8.42
N ILE A 84 9.73 -9.46 8.78
CA ILE A 84 10.25 -8.29 8.06
C ILE A 84 11.80 -8.29 8.08
N GLN A 85 12.39 -8.56 9.25
CA GLN A 85 13.85 -8.58 9.37
C GLN A 85 14.48 -9.67 8.49
N LYS A 86 13.88 -10.87 8.41
CA LYS A 86 14.32 -11.92 7.47
C LYS A 86 14.34 -11.45 6.02
N VAL A 87 13.31 -10.71 5.60
CA VAL A 87 13.26 -10.17 4.23
C VAL A 87 14.38 -9.16 4.00
N LYS A 88 14.62 -8.26 4.96
CA LYS A 88 15.71 -7.26 4.89
C LYS A 88 17.08 -7.94 4.87
N ASP A 89 17.31 -8.95 5.70
CA ASP A 89 18.56 -9.69 5.78
C ASP A 89 18.88 -10.44 4.48
N ALA A 90 17.85 -10.94 3.78
CA ALA A 90 18.02 -11.65 2.51
C ALA A 90 18.63 -10.77 1.40
N ILE A 91 18.51 -9.45 1.52
CA ILE A 91 19.00 -8.49 0.51
C ILE A 91 20.08 -7.54 1.03
N LYS A 92 20.57 -7.73 2.26
CA LYS A 92 21.54 -6.81 2.91
C LYS A 92 22.82 -6.54 2.11
N ASN A 93 23.20 -7.47 1.23
CA ASN A 93 24.40 -7.36 0.38
C ASN A 93 24.06 -6.94 -1.06
N GLN A 94 22.78 -6.68 -1.37
CA GLN A 94 22.38 -6.22 -2.69
C GLN A 94 22.57 -4.70 -2.84
N GLN A 95 22.87 -4.26 -4.05
CA GLN A 95 22.84 -2.82 -4.33
C GLN A 95 21.40 -2.33 -4.37
N PRO A 96 21.10 -1.13 -3.82
CA PRO A 96 19.76 -0.58 -3.87
C PRO A 96 19.22 -0.47 -5.28
N ALA A 97 18.12 -1.17 -5.59
CA ALA A 97 17.46 -1.06 -6.88
C ALA A 97 16.77 0.32 -6.99
N ARG A 98 16.88 0.94 -8.16
CA ARG A 98 16.16 2.19 -8.49
C ARG A 98 14.79 1.84 -9.05
N VAL A 99 13.74 2.20 -8.37
CA VAL A 99 12.37 1.81 -8.72
C VAL A 99 11.45 3.01 -8.88
N ALA A 100 10.48 2.92 -9.79
CA ALA A 100 9.30 3.77 -9.81
C ALA A 100 8.08 2.91 -9.44
N VAL A 101 7.23 3.42 -8.57
CA VAL A 101 5.95 2.77 -8.24
C VAL A 101 4.83 3.58 -8.88
N LEU A 102 4.19 3.03 -9.90
CA LEU A 102 3.07 3.66 -10.60
C LEU A 102 1.75 3.13 -10.05
N ARG A 103 0.78 4.02 -9.89
CA ARG A 103 -0.61 3.67 -9.59
C ARG A 103 -1.47 3.91 -10.82
N ALA A 104 -1.98 2.83 -11.41
CA ALA A 104 -2.82 2.87 -12.57
C ALA A 104 -4.30 2.66 -12.19
N THR A 105 -5.15 3.58 -12.59
CA THR A 105 -6.60 3.56 -12.37
C THR A 105 -7.33 3.85 -13.67
N GLY A 106 -8.63 3.65 -13.73
CA GLY A 106 -9.44 4.05 -14.88
C GLY A 106 -9.42 5.57 -15.18
N LYS A 107 -8.98 6.40 -14.21
CA LYS A 107 -8.85 7.86 -14.37
C LYS A 107 -7.49 8.29 -14.93
N GLY A 108 -6.46 7.46 -14.82
CA GLY A 108 -5.10 7.77 -15.27
C GLY A 108 -4.04 7.07 -14.44
N VAL A 109 -2.80 7.49 -14.68
CA VAL A 109 -1.59 6.98 -14.02
C VAL A 109 -0.96 8.09 -13.19
N THR A 110 -0.64 7.77 -11.96
CA THR A 110 0.12 8.62 -11.02
C THR A 110 1.30 7.81 -10.47
N ALA A 111 2.24 8.44 -9.78
CA ALA A 111 3.30 7.74 -9.10
C ALA A 111 3.11 7.79 -7.58
N GLU A 112 3.51 6.72 -6.88
CA GLU A 112 3.46 6.63 -5.44
C GLU A 112 4.67 7.32 -4.79
N THR A 113 4.38 8.15 -3.80
CA THR A 113 5.39 8.68 -2.86
C THR A 113 5.64 7.66 -1.75
N ASP A 114 6.67 7.89 -0.93
CA ASP A 114 6.99 7.04 0.22
C ASP A 114 5.87 6.99 1.30
N GLU A 115 4.86 7.85 1.19
CA GLU A 115 3.67 7.83 2.05
C GLU A 115 2.60 6.82 1.59
N ALA A 116 2.75 6.23 0.40
CA ALA A 116 1.87 5.18 -0.09
C ALA A 116 2.35 3.79 0.36
N VAL A 117 1.42 2.84 0.39
CA VAL A 117 1.66 1.48 0.92
C VAL A 117 2.82 0.78 0.22
N THR A 118 2.80 0.71 -1.12
CA THR A 118 3.85 -0.01 -1.86
C THR A 118 5.19 0.70 -1.78
N ALA A 119 5.21 2.01 -1.99
CA ALA A 119 6.43 2.77 -1.96
C ALA A 119 7.04 2.85 -0.53
N SER A 120 6.24 2.82 0.53
CA SER A 120 6.75 2.69 1.90
C SER A 120 7.47 1.36 2.14
N MET A 121 6.99 0.25 1.56
CA MET A 121 7.68 -1.04 1.59
C MET A 121 8.99 -1.01 0.78
N VAL A 122 8.98 -0.36 -0.39
CA VAL A 122 10.18 -0.14 -1.21
C VAL A 122 11.25 0.60 -0.40
N LYS A 123 10.87 1.67 0.28
CA LYS A 123 11.76 2.44 1.16
C LYS A 123 12.29 1.61 2.34
N GLU A 124 11.41 0.86 3.01
CA GLU A 124 11.78 0.00 4.15
C GLU A 124 12.77 -1.08 3.75
N LEU A 125 12.71 -1.56 2.50
CA LEU A 125 13.66 -2.49 1.90
C LEU A 125 14.99 -1.85 1.46
N GLY A 126 15.15 -0.54 1.63
CA GLY A 126 16.35 0.18 1.23
C GLY A 126 16.49 0.37 -0.29
N MET A 127 15.45 0.14 -1.06
CA MET A 127 15.41 0.48 -2.49
C MET A 127 15.20 1.99 -2.67
N THR A 128 15.61 2.54 -3.79
CA THR A 128 15.45 3.96 -4.11
C THR A 128 14.18 4.19 -4.92
N ASN A 129 13.16 4.82 -4.34
CA ASN A 129 12.01 5.31 -5.08
C ASN A 129 12.41 6.59 -5.83
N VAL A 130 12.56 6.51 -7.17
CA VAL A 130 13.02 7.65 -7.98
C VAL A 130 12.03 8.81 -7.98
N VAL A 131 10.75 8.55 -7.70
CA VAL A 131 9.69 9.57 -7.63
C VAL A 131 9.98 10.60 -6.55
N THR A 132 10.53 10.17 -5.42
CA THR A 132 10.80 11.05 -4.27
C THR A 132 11.91 12.05 -4.51
N SER A 133 12.79 11.84 -5.49
CA SER A 133 13.84 12.80 -5.86
C SER A 133 13.30 14.13 -6.38
N HIS A 134 12.03 14.18 -6.81
CA HIS A 134 11.36 15.38 -7.31
C HIS A 134 10.50 16.08 -6.26
N LEU A 135 10.47 15.56 -5.04
CA LEU A 135 9.66 16.10 -3.96
C LEU A 135 10.51 16.91 -2.99
N ASP A 136 9.96 17.97 -2.46
CA ASP A 136 10.63 18.86 -1.51
C ASP A 136 10.75 18.27 -0.09
N GLY A 137 10.42 17.00 0.11
CA GLY A 137 10.45 16.29 1.40
C GLY A 137 9.31 16.65 2.35
N THR A 138 8.44 17.59 1.99
CA THR A 138 7.25 17.99 2.77
C THR A 138 5.96 17.37 2.21
N ALA A 139 6.03 16.73 1.04
CA ALA A 139 4.89 16.13 0.37
C ALA A 139 4.30 15.01 1.23
N LYS A 140 3.05 15.20 1.66
CA LYS A 140 2.27 14.21 2.40
C LYS A 140 1.29 13.42 1.51
N ASP A 141 1.23 13.78 0.24
CA ASP A 141 0.37 13.11 -0.72
C ASP A 141 0.91 11.72 -1.02
N LYS A 142 0.02 10.72 -1.01
CA LYS A 142 0.39 9.33 -1.32
C LYS A 142 0.73 9.12 -2.79
N THR A 143 0.19 9.94 -3.67
CA THR A 143 0.46 9.88 -5.10
C THR A 143 0.61 11.29 -5.67
N VAL A 144 1.48 11.39 -6.65
CA VAL A 144 1.73 12.65 -7.39
C VAL A 144 1.53 12.44 -8.88
N PRO A 145 1.16 13.50 -9.64
CA PRO A 145 1.25 13.48 -11.09
C PRO A 145 2.68 13.13 -11.51
N TYR A 146 2.82 12.23 -12.49
CA TYR A 146 4.12 11.78 -12.95
C TYR A 146 4.09 11.53 -14.45
N SER A 147 4.79 12.37 -15.21
CA SER A 147 4.78 12.30 -16.65
C SER A 147 5.73 11.20 -17.18
N LEU A 148 5.47 10.73 -18.40
CA LEU A 148 6.42 9.83 -19.06
C LEU A 148 7.78 10.52 -19.29
N GLU A 149 7.81 11.83 -19.52
CA GLU A 149 9.05 12.60 -19.65
C GLU A 149 9.89 12.51 -18.37
N THR A 150 9.27 12.76 -17.21
CA THR A 150 9.93 12.63 -15.90
C THR A 150 10.40 11.19 -15.67
N LEU A 151 9.54 10.20 -15.94
CA LEU A 151 9.89 8.79 -15.81
C LEU A 151 11.07 8.40 -16.71
N THR A 152 11.13 8.96 -17.94
CA THR A 152 12.22 8.72 -18.88
C THR A 152 13.53 9.35 -18.39
N ALA A 153 13.47 10.55 -17.82
CA ALA A 153 14.63 11.22 -17.23
C ALA A 153 15.17 10.45 -16.01
N ASP A 154 14.30 9.94 -15.17
CA ASP A 154 14.68 9.13 -14.00
C ASP A 154 15.20 7.75 -14.37
N ASN A 155 14.69 7.20 -15.46
CA ASN A 155 15.09 5.91 -16.02
C ASN A 155 15.33 4.82 -14.96
N PRO A 156 14.30 4.37 -14.22
CA PRO A 156 14.42 3.38 -13.15
C PRO A 156 14.81 2.01 -13.68
N ASP A 157 15.41 1.19 -12.83
CA ASP A 157 15.73 -0.20 -13.15
C ASP A 157 14.48 -1.09 -13.20
N ILE A 158 13.46 -0.73 -12.42
CA ILE A 158 12.20 -1.48 -12.26
C ILE A 158 11.03 -0.50 -12.19
N ILE A 159 9.94 -0.87 -12.83
CA ILE A 159 8.65 -0.19 -12.68
C ILE A 159 7.68 -1.17 -12.05
N PHE A 160 7.25 -0.89 -10.83
CA PHE A 160 6.14 -1.58 -10.18
C PHE A 160 4.84 -0.86 -10.53
N VAL A 161 3.81 -1.60 -10.93
CA VAL A 161 2.49 -1.04 -11.26
C VAL A 161 1.46 -1.61 -10.29
N VAL A 162 0.89 -0.73 -9.46
CA VAL A 162 -0.24 -1.05 -8.58
C VAL A 162 -1.52 -0.63 -9.29
N THR A 163 -2.50 -1.52 -9.36
CA THR A 163 -3.73 -1.30 -10.13
C THR A 163 -4.95 -1.14 -9.23
N MET A 164 -5.87 -0.25 -9.60
CA MET A 164 -7.16 -0.06 -8.92
C MET A 164 -8.27 0.14 -9.94
N GLY A 165 -9.19 -0.83 -10.01
CA GLY A 165 -10.35 -0.79 -10.90
C GLY A 165 -10.38 -1.98 -11.86
N LYS A 166 -11.14 -1.83 -12.95
CA LYS A 166 -11.30 -2.86 -13.97
C LYS A 166 -10.08 -2.90 -14.89
N GLU A 167 -9.63 -4.09 -15.24
CA GLU A 167 -8.45 -4.32 -16.07
C GLU A 167 -8.50 -3.57 -17.41
N GLU A 168 -9.66 -3.58 -18.07
CA GLU A 168 -9.86 -2.87 -19.34
C GLU A 168 -9.63 -1.36 -19.23
N GLU A 169 -10.20 -0.74 -18.17
CA GLU A 169 -10.05 0.70 -17.91
C GLU A 169 -8.60 1.06 -17.58
N ILE A 170 -7.93 0.21 -16.80
CA ILE A 170 -6.52 0.37 -16.42
C ILE A 170 -5.63 0.26 -17.65
N THR A 171 -5.85 -0.75 -18.50
CA THR A 171 -5.09 -0.94 -19.74
C THR A 171 -5.23 0.27 -20.67
N LYS A 172 -6.47 0.79 -20.82
CA LYS A 172 -6.72 2.00 -21.61
C LYS A 172 -6.00 3.24 -21.03
N ALA A 173 -6.02 3.40 -19.71
CA ALA A 173 -5.32 4.50 -19.03
C ALA A 173 -3.80 4.40 -19.19
N MET A 174 -3.23 3.21 -19.02
CA MET A 174 -1.80 2.96 -19.22
C MET A 174 -1.37 3.22 -20.66
N LYS A 175 -2.14 2.75 -21.66
CA LYS A 175 -1.88 3.04 -23.08
C LYS A 175 -1.84 4.53 -23.32
N LYS A 176 -2.89 5.24 -22.96
CA LYS A 176 -2.99 6.69 -23.17
C LYS A 176 -1.86 7.48 -22.49
N ALA A 177 -1.50 7.10 -21.25
CA ALA A 177 -0.53 7.86 -20.44
C ALA A 177 0.93 7.51 -20.78
N MET A 178 1.21 6.26 -21.13
CA MET A 178 2.56 5.70 -21.12
C MET A 178 2.86 4.84 -22.36
N THR A 179 2.20 3.68 -22.50
CA THR A 179 2.70 2.59 -23.37
C THR A 179 2.55 2.81 -24.87
N ASP A 180 1.64 3.69 -25.33
CA ASP A 180 1.50 4.05 -26.74
C ASP A 180 2.53 5.10 -27.18
N ASN A 181 3.29 5.69 -26.25
CA ASN A 181 4.34 6.65 -26.58
C ASN A 181 5.66 5.89 -26.87
N PRO A 182 6.34 6.16 -28.00
CA PRO A 182 7.61 5.51 -28.33
C PRO A 182 8.71 5.67 -27.26
N ALA A 183 8.69 6.75 -26.47
CA ALA A 183 9.63 6.96 -25.37
C ALA A 183 9.53 5.88 -24.29
N TRP A 184 8.36 5.25 -24.10
CA TRP A 184 8.19 4.14 -23.18
C TRP A 184 9.12 2.96 -23.50
N ALA A 185 9.25 2.61 -24.78
CA ALA A 185 10.09 1.50 -25.22
C ALA A 185 11.60 1.72 -24.96
N ASN A 186 12.02 2.97 -24.73
CA ASN A 186 13.41 3.32 -24.46
C ASN A 186 13.77 3.23 -22.97
N LEU A 187 12.79 3.05 -22.09
CA LEU A 187 13.05 2.87 -20.65
C LEU A 187 13.82 1.57 -20.40
N LYS A 188 14.86 1.64 -19.56
CA LYS A 188 15.65 0.48 -19.14
C LYS A 188 14.79 -0.64 -18.57
N ALA A 189 13.81 -0.28 -17.73
CA ALA A 189 12.86 -1.24 -17.13
C ALA A 189 12.04 -1.97 -18.21
N VAL A 190 11.62 -1.27 -19.28
CA VAL A 190 10.84 -1.86 -20.37
C VAL A 190 11.71 -2.79 -21.21
N GLN A 191 12.90 -2.36 -21.60
CA GLN A 191 13.85 -3.15 -22.40
C GLN A 191 14.27 -4.45 -21.70
N ASN A 192 14.36 -4.43 -20.36
CA ASN A 192 14.76 -5.56 -19.55
C ASN A 192 13.56 -6.40 -19.03
N ASN A 193 12.33 -6.15 -19.51
CA ASN A 193 11.10 -6.81 -19.04
C ASN A 193 10.88 -6.65 -17.51
N ARG A 194 11.21 -5.48 -16.96
CA ARG A 194 11.14 -5.15 -15.54
C ARG A 194 9.97 -4.22 -15.22
N VAL A 195 8.89 -4.28 -16.00
CA VAL A 195 7.60 -3.65 -15.69
C VAL A 195 6.70 -4.72 -15.06
N ILE A 196 6.45 -4.61 -13.76
CA ILE A 196 5.87 -5.67 -12.96
C ILE A 196 4.54 -5.20 -12.37
N TYR A 197 3.46 -5.84 -12.78
CA TYR A 197 2.13 -5.60 -12.22
C TYR A 197 1.98 -6.35 -10.89
N LEU A 198 1.75 -5.59 -9.84
CA LEU A 198 1.62 -6.12 -8.48
C LEU A 198 0.15 -6.42 -8.15
N PRO A 199 -0.15 -7.54 -7.45
CA PRO A 199 -1.52 -7.88 -7.08
C PRO A 199 -2.10 -6.86 -6.10
N SER A 200 -3.23 -6.26 -6.46
CA SER A 200 -3.89 -5.20 -5.68
C SER A 200 -4.20 -5.61 -4.23
N LYS A 201 -4.46 -6.89 -3.99
CA LYS A 201 -4.73 -7.42 -2.65
C LYS A 201 -3.61 -7.14 -1.63
N LEU A 202 -2.35 -7.14 -2.08
CA LEU A 202 -1.18 -6.95 -1.21
C LEU A 202 -0.57 -5.55 -1.30
N PHE A 203 -0.90 -4.79 -2.35
CA PHE A 203 -0.16 -3.58 -2.68
C PHE A 203 -1.02 -2.32 -2.81
N LEU A 204 -2.34 -2.45 -3.01
CA LEU A 204 -3.21 -1.28 -3.12
C LEU A 204 -3.56 -0.68 -1.75
N LEU A 205 -3.88 -1.54 -0.79
CA LEU A 205 -4.19 -1.17 0.60
C LEU A 205 -3.15 -1.78 1.53
N ASN A 206 -3.09 -1.28 2.78
CA ASN A 206 -2.19 -1.86 3.78
C ASN A 206 -2.51 -3.36 3.97
N PRO A 207 -1.57 -4.27 3.68
CA PRO A 207 -1.80 -5.70 3.77
C PRO A 207 -1.80 -6.22 5.22
N GLY A 208 -1.58 -5.34 6.21
CA GLY A 208 -1.58 -5.72 7.62
C GLY A 208 -0.51 -6.76 7.93
N LEU A 209 -0.91 -7.88 8.51
CA LEU A 209 0.02 -8.98 8.85
C LEU A 209 0.63 -9.67 7.63
N GLN A 210 0.13 -9.43 6.42
CA GLN A 210 0.72 -9.94 5.17
C GLN A 210 1.82 -9.01 4.61
N THR A 211 2.22 -7.97 5.34
CA THR A 211 3.32 -7.08 4.91
C THR A 211 4.62 -7.84 4.64
N PRO A 212 5.06 -8.82 5.47
CA PRO A 212 6.28 -9.57 5.18
C PRO A 212 6.19 -10.33 3.84
N GLU A 213 5.05 -10.93 3.50
CA GLU A 213 4.82 -11.61 2.22
C GLU A 213 4.83 -10.61 1.04
N ALA A 214 4.23 -9.43 1.23
CA ALA A 214 4.28 -8.38 0.21
C ALA A 214 5.73 -7.90 -0.02
N MET A 215 6.49 -7.67 1.04
CA MET A 215 7.90 -7.29 0.96
C MET A 215 8.76 -8.39 0.33
N ALA A 216 8.55 -9.67 0.68
CA ALA A 216 9.22 -10.80 0.08
C ALA A 216 8.93 -10.88 -1.44
N ARG A 217 7.70 -10.56 -1.86
CA ARG A 217 7.37 -10.47 -3.28
C ARG A 217 8.13 -9.36 -3.99
N LEU A 218 8.25 -8.17 -3.40
CA LEU A 218 9.07 -7.08 -3.97
C LEU A 218 10.54 -7.51 -4.10
N VAL A 219 11.09 -8.17 -3.09
CA VAL A 219 12.47 -8.70 -3.08
C VAL A 219 12.67 -9.74 -4.18
N LYS A 220 11.74 -10.67 -4.33
CA LYS A 220 11.78 -11.65 -5.41
C LYS A 220 11.79 -10.99 -6.79
N GLU A 221 10.89 -10.03 -6.99
CA GLU A 221 10.82 -9.31 -8.26
C GLU A 221 12.06 -8.42 -8.50
N ALA A 222 12.59 -7.79 -7.46
CA ALA A 222 13.72 -6.88 -7.60
C ALA A 222 15.07 -7.62 -7.78
N TYR A 223 15.30 -8.68 -7.02
CA TYR A 223 16.60 -9.31 -6.87
C TYR A 223 16.61 -10.81 -7.22
N GLY A 224 15.48 -11.43 -7.51
CA GLY A 224 15.38 -12.87 -7.75
C GLY A 224 15.59 -13.72 -6.48
N VAL A 225 15.50 -13.12 -5.30
CA VAL A 225 15.72 -13.80 -4.01
C VAL A 225 14.39 -14.27 -3.44
N ASP A 226 14.25 -15.56 -3.18
CA ASP A 226 13.11 -16.14 -2.48
C ASP A 226 13.31 -16.08 -0.96
N VAL A 227 12.28 -15.61 -0.24
CA VAL A 227 12.26 -15.56 1.22
C VAL A 227 11.06 -16.40 1.72
N THR A 228 11.33 -17.30 2.66
CA THR A 228 10.31 -18.14 3.30
C THR A 228 10.22 -17.85 4.80
N PHE A 229 9.02 -17.98 5.40
CA PHE A 229 8.73 -17.68 6.80
C PHE A 229 8.44 -18.91 7.63
#